data_30c69217382f82205d6f644e259d1a57
#
_entry.id   30c69217382f82205d6f644e259d1a57
#
_cell.length_a   1.000
_cell.length_b   1.000
_cell.length_c   1.000
_cell.angle_alpha   90.00
_cell.angle_beta   90.00
_cell.angle_gamma   90.00
#
_symmetry.space_group_name_H-M   'P 1'
#
loop_
_entity.id
_entity.type
_entity.pdbx_description
1 polymer ?
#
loop_
_entity_poly.entity_id
_entity_poly.type
_entity_poly.pdbx_seq_one_letter_code
_entity_poly.pdbx_strand_id
1 'polypeptide(L)' 'MDKFQEEFLDKVGSDEIIEISQILDRINRQGKLVEVIYYALITMSKSDGNMSPLLALQIAEEDWNI' A
#
# COMPACT_ATOMS: atom_id res chain seq x y z
N MET A 1 -23.62 0.75 -0.47
CA MET A 1 -22.22 1.22 -0.37
C MET A 1 -22.20 2.74 -0.44
N ASP A 2 -21.35 3.35 0.34
CA ASP A 2 -21.19 4.79 0.35
C ASP A 2 -20.62 5.28 -0.99
N LYS A 3 -21.10 6.41 -1.47
CA LYS A 3 -20.64 7.01 -2.72
C LYS A 3 -19.14 7.29 -2.69
N PHE A 4 -18.62 7.68 -1.53
CA PHE A 4 -17.19 7.91 -1.33
C PHE A 4 -16.38 6.63 -1.54
N GLN A 5 -16.87 5.51 -1.03
CA GLN A 5 -16.23 4.21 -1.21
C GLN A 5 -16.24 3.77 -2.67
N GLU A 6 -17.33 4.04 -3.38
CA GLU A 6 -17.41 3.72 -4.80
C GLU A 6 -16.39 4.50 -5.61
N GLU A 7 -16.23 5.78 -5.34
CA GLU A 7 -15.25 6.61 -6.03
C GLU A 7 -13.82 6.15 -5.72
N PHE A 8 -13.56 5.78 -4.47
CA PHE A 8 -12.25 5.27 -4.08
C PHE A 8 -11.93 3.97 -4.80
N LEU A 9 -12.89 3.05 -4.87
CA LEU A 9 -12.70 1.77 -5.56
C LEU A 9 -12.46 1.96 -7.05
N ASP A 10 -13.16 2.91 -7.67
CA ASP A 10 -12.98 3.20 -9.08
C ASP A 10 -11.57 3.70 -9.37
N LYS A 11 -10.99 4.50 -8.48
CA LYS A 11 -9.67 5.07 -8.67
C LYS A 11 -8.55 4.07 -8.45
N VAL A 12 -8.70 3.21 -7.46
CA VAL A 12 -7.64 2.27 -7.06
C VAL A 12 -7.74 0.95 -7.81
N GLY A 13 -8.95 0.55 -8.19
CA GLY A 13 -9.19 -0.74 -8.80
C GLY A 13 -9.31 -1.85 -7.76
N SER A 14 -10.24 -2.77 -7.98
CA SER A 14 -10.51 -3.84 -7.00
C SER A 14 -9.36 -4.83 -6.87
N ASP A 15 -8.67 -5.14 -7.97
CA ASP A 15 -7.53 -6.05 -7.94
C ASP A 15 -6.37 -5.48 -7.13
N GLU A 16 -6.14 -4.17 -7.27
CA GLU A 16 -5.09 -3.49 -6.53
C GLU A 16 -5.36 -3.49 -5.04
N ILE A 17 -6.63 -3.29 -4.65
CA ILE A 17 -7.02 -3.33 -3.25
C ILE A 17 -6.77 -4.71 -2.66
N ILE A 18 -7.08 -5.77 -3.41
CA ILE A 18 -6.85 -7.13 -2.96
C ILE A 18 -5.36 -7.37 -2.73
N GLU A 19 -4.52 -6.94 -3.66
CA GLU A 19 -3.08 -7.09 -3.51
C GLU A 19 -2.53 -6.30 -2.33
N ILE A 20 -3.01 -5.07 -2.15
CA ILE A 20 -2.62 -4.25 -1.00
C ILE A 20 -3.00 -4.94 0.30
N SER A 21 -4.21 -5.48 0.38
CA SER A 21 -4.68 -6.20 1.57
C SER A 21 -3.78 -7.39 1.90
N GLN A 22 -3.38 -8.13 0.88
CA GLN A 22 -2.51 -9.30 1.08
C GLN A 22 -1.13 -8.88 1.57
N ILE A 23 -0.58 -7.80 1.01
CA ILE A 23 0.71 -7.27 1.45
C ILE A 23 0.63 -6.81 2.90
N LEU A 24 -0.41 -6.05 3.24
CA LEU A 24 -0.58 -5.55 4.60
C LEU A 24 -0.74 -6.70 5.60
N ASP A 25 -1.44 -7.76 5.22
CA ASP A 25 -1.61 -8.92 6.07
C ASP A 25 -0.26 -9.60 6.35
N ARG A 26 0.56 -9.79 5.31
CA ARG A 26 1.90 -10.37 5.49
C ARG A 26 2.77 -9.52 6.40
N ILE A 27 2.76 -8.19 6.18
CA ILE A 27 3.55 -7.26 6.99
C ILE A 27 3.07 -7.27 8.43
N ASN A 28 1.76 -7.33 8.64
CA ASN A 28 1.18 -7.36 9.98
C ASN A 28 1.59 -8.62 10.74
N ARG A 29 1.67 -9.75 10.06
CA ARG A 29 2.10 -11.00 10.67
C ARG A 29 3.56 -10.94 11.13
N GLN A 30 4.37 -10.12 10.48
CA GLN A 30 5.76 -9.91 10.87
C GLN A 30 5.92 -8.88 11.98
N GLY A 31 4.83 -8.24 12.40
CA GLY A 31 4.86 -7.21 13.43
C GLY A 31 5.51 -5.91 12.98
N LYS A 32 5.54 -5.64 11.69
CA LYS A 32 6.22 -4.47 11.12
C LYS A 32 5.29 -3.54 10.37
N LEU A 33 3.99 -3.61 10.66
CA LEU A 33 2.99 -2.89 9.88
C LEU A 33 3.23 -1.38 9.89
N VAL A 34 3.46 -0.80 11.07
CA VAL A 34 3.64 0.65 11.20
C VAL A 34 4.91 1.11 10.49
N GLU A 35 6.00 0.40 10.68
CA GLU A 35 7.30 0.75 10.09
C GLU A 35 7.24 0.69 8.56
N VAL A 36 6.63 -0.35 8.03
CA VAL A 36 6.56 -0.53 6.58
C VAL A 36 5.61 0.48 5.95
N ILE A 37 4.47 0.77 6.59
CA ILE A 37 3.56 1.80 6.08
C ILE A 37 4.24 3.16 6.08
N TYR A 38 4.94 3.49 7.15
CA TYR A 38 5.68 4.75 7.23
C TYR A 38 6.72 4.85 6.10
N TYR A 39 7.46 3.79 5.87
CA TYR A 39 8.43 3.74 4.79
C TYR A 39 7.77 3.94 3.43
N ALA A 40 6.63 3.27 3.19
CA ALA A 40 5.90 3.40 1.94
C ALA A 40 5.42 4.84 1.72
N LEU A 41 4.93 5.49 2.78
CA LEU A 41 4.48 6.88 2.69
C LEU A 41 5.63 7.82 2.33
N ILE A 42 6.79 7.63 2.94
CA ILE A 42 7.98 8.42 2.61
C ILE A 42 8.39 8.19 1.15
N THR A 43 8.36 6.94 0.70
CA THR A 43 8.71 6.59 -0.67
C THR A 43 7.78 7.28 -1.66
N MET A 44 6.48 7.28 -1.39
CA MET A 44 5.50 7.97 -2.24
C MET A 44 5.74 9.48 -2.25
N SER A 45 6.05 10.04 -1.09
CA SER A 45 6.33 11.48 -0.98
C SER A 45 7.54 11.89 -1.82
N LYS A 46 8.58 11.07 -1.81
CA LYS A 46 9.79 11.35 -2.57
C LYS A 46 9.61 11.24 -4.07
N SER A 47 8.59 10.52 -4.52
CA SER A 47 8.32 10.35 -5.94
C SER A 47 7.42 11.45 -6.52
N ASP A 48 7.07 12.46 -5.73
CA ASP A 48 6.21 13.58 -6.14
C ASP A 48 4.84 13.11 -6.66
N GLY A 49 4.31 12.07 -6.05
CA GLY A 49 2.99 11.55 -6.41
C GLY A 49 2.95 10.67 -7.64
N ASN A 50 4.10 10.32 -8.19
CA ASN A 50 4.17 9.46 -9.38
C ASN A 50 4.14 7.97 -9.05
N MET A 51 4.11 7.62 -7.78
CA MET A 51 4.14 6.22 -7.35
C MET A 51 2.80 5.83 -6.73
N SER A 52 2.25 4.70 -7.15
CA SER A 52 1.02 4.18 -6.58
C SER A 52 1.28 3.56 -5.20
N PRO A 53 0.26 3.53 -4.33
CA PRO A 53 0.40 2.86 -3.03
C PRO A 53 0.83 1.41 -3.14
N LEU A 54 0.33 0.68 -4.13
CA LEU A 54 0.72 -0.72 -4.32
C LEU A 54 2.20 -0.84 -4.61
N LEU A 55 2.72 -0.02 -5.52
CA LEU A 55 4.13 -0.05 -5.86
C LEU A 55 4.99 0.31 -4.65
N ALA A 56 4.60 1.33 -3.90
CA ALA A 56 5.33 1.75 -2.71
C ALA A 56 5.39 0.63 -1.67
N LEU A 57 4.28 -0.09 -1.48
CA LEU A 57 4.24 -1.22 -0.56
C LEU A 57 5.10 -2.39 -1.04
N GLN A 58 5.12 -2.64 -2.34
CA GLN A 58 5.96 -3.69 -2.90
C GLN A 58 7.45 -3.38 -2.70
N ILE A 59 7.84 -2.13 -2.90
CA ILE A 59 9.21 -1.70 -2.65
C ILE A 59 9.57 -1.82 -1.17
N ALA A 60 8.66 -1.40 -0.30
CA ALA A 60 8.89 -1.48 1.14
C ALA A 60 9.01 -2.94 1.60
N GLU A 61 8.17 -3.81 1.08
CA GLU A 61 8.22 -5.23 1.40
C GLU A 61 9.57 -5.83 1.02
N GLU A 62 10.07 -5.46 -0.15
CA GLU A 62 11.36 -5.91 -0.64
C GLU A 62 12.51 -5.39 0.21
N ASP A 63 12.49 -4.11 0.55
CA ASP A 63 13.54 -3.48 1.35
C ASP A 63 13.57 -4.02 2.77
N TRP A 64 12.42 -4.37 3.34
CA TRP A 64 12.34 -4.95 4.67
C TRP A 64 12.51 -6.46 4.67
N ASN A 65 12.68 -7.05 3.49
CA ASN A 65 12.92 -8.48 3.32
C ASN A 65 11.83 -9.35 3.95
N ILE A 66 10.60 -8.98 3.66
CA ILE A 66 9.41 -9.70 4.17
C ILE A 66 8.96 -10.74 3.17
#